data_85b3c526e472846a77ce9155e7e048fe
#
_entry.id   85b3c526e472846a77ce9155e7e048fe
#
_cell.length_a   1.000
_cell.length_b   1.000
_cell.length_c   1.000
_cell.angle_alpha   90.00
_cell.angle_beta   90.00
_cell.angle_gamma   90.00
#
_symmetry.space_group_name_H-M   'P 1'
#
loop_
_entity.id
_entity.type
_entity.pdbx_description
1 polymer ?
#
loop_
_entity_poly.entity_id
_entity_poly.type
_entity_poly.pdbx_seq_one_letter_code
_entity_poly.pdbx_strand_id
1 'polypeptide(L)'
;CFPIGMFLALGRRSELPVIRYSSIGFIEIWRGVPLITVLFMSAVMFPMFLPDGTYMDKLMRVIIAITLFEAAYMAEVIRGGLQALSRGQYDAAKSLGMGYWRMHLLVILPQALKLVIPGIANTFLALVKDTPLIFVVGLLELAGMIGLAKTNPKWLGMAIEGYVFAGLVFWV
;
A
#
# COMPACT_ATOMS: atom_id res chain seq x y z
N CYS A 1 5.26 1.35 -1.87
CA CYS A 1 4.45 0.10 -1.89
C CYS A 1 4.62 -0.71 -3.19
N PHE A 2 4.55 -0.09 -4.41
CA PHE A 2 4.54 -0.82 -5.69
C PHE A 2 5.74 -1.78 -5.89
N PRO A 3 7.02 -1.39 -5.72
CA PRO A 3 8.14 -2.34 -5.88
C PRO A 3 8.07 -3.52 -4.91
N ILE A 4 7.74 -3.26 -3.64
CA ILE A 4 7.60 -4.31 -2.61
C ILE A 4 6.47 -5.25 -2.98
N GLY A 5 5.31 -4.73 -3.38
CA GLY A 5 4.16 -5.52 -3.85
C GLY A 5 4.50 -6.41 -5.05
N MET A 6 5.29 -5.90 -5.99
CA MET A 6 5.76 -6.68 -7.14
C MET A 6 6.66 -7.85 -6.72
N PHE A 7 7.63 -7.62 -5.83
CA PHE A 7 8.48 -8.70 -5.31
C PHE A 7 7.67 -9.73 -4.52
N LEU A 8 6.71 -9.31 -3.71
CA LEU A 8 5.82 -10.22 -2.97
C LEU A 8 4.94 -11.06 -3.90
N ALA A 9 4.39 -10.45 -4.96
CA ALA A 9 3.58 -11.15 -5.95
C ALA A 9 4.37 -12.22 -6.71
N LEU A 10 5.61 -11.92 -7.10
CA LEU A 10 6.54 -12.88 -7.71
C LEU A 10 7.00 -13.94 -6.72
N GLY A 11 7.32 -13.53 -5.48
CA GLY A 11 7.74 -14.43 -4.41
C GLY A 11 6.68 -15.48 -4.08
N ARG A 12 5.40 -15.08 -4.05
CA ARG A 12 4.26 -16.01 -3.85
C ARG A 12 4.17 -17.10 -4.93
N ARG A 13 4.73 -16.86 -6.12
CA ARG A 13 4.79 -17.82 -7.24
C ARG A 13 6.12 -18.55 -7.37
N SER A 14 7.05 -18.29 -6.46
CA SER A 14 8.37 -18.94 -6.46
C SER A 14 8.26 -20.44 -6.22
N GLU A 15 9.13 -21.20 -6.86
CA GLU A 15 9.30 -22.64 -6.61
C GLU A 15 10.03 -22.91 -5.29
N LEU A 16 10.77 -21.91 -4.75
CA LEU A 16 11.47 -22.02 -3.48
C LEU A 16 10.45 -21.89 -2.32
N PRO A 17 10.26 -22.94 -1.50
CA PRO A 17 9.24 -22.96 -0.44
C PRO A 17 9.40 -21.80 0.55
N VAL A 18 10.64 -21.48 0.93
CA VAL A 18 10.92 -20.40 1.89
C VAL A 18 10.41 -19.06 1.37
N ILE A 19 10.75 -18.68 0.14
CA ILE A 19 10.32 -17.41 -0.47
C ILE A 19 8.80 -17.37 -0.62
N ARG A 20 8.23 -18.49 -1.08
CA ARG A 20 6.79 -18.61 -1.29
C ARG A 20 6.01 -18.43 0.01
N TYR A 21 6.33 -19.19 1.05
CA TYR A 21 5.60 -19.14 2.32
C TYR A 21 5.84 -17.85 3.07
N SER A 22 7.04 -17.27 3.02
CA SER A 22 7.31 -15.96 3.61
C SER A 22 6.48 -14.86 2.93
N SER A 23 6.39 -14.89 1.60
CA SER A 23 5.57 -13.91 0.85
C SER A 23 4.08 -14.09 1.15
N ILE A 24 3.58 -15.33 1.22
CA ILE A 24 2.19 -15.63 1.58
C ILE A 24 1.92 -15.13 3.00
N GLY A 25 2.75 -15.50 3.97
CA GLY A 25 2.58 -15.10 5.37
C GLY A 25 2.56 -13.59 5.53
N PHE A 26 3.49 -12.87 4.88
CA PHE A 26 3.50 -11.43 4.89
C PHE A 26 2.17 -10.85 4.36
N ILE A 27 1.73 -11.26 3.19
CA ILE A 27 0.51 -10.76 2.55
C ILE A 27 -0.72 -11.03 3.42
N GLU A 28 -0.87 -12.25 3.95
CA GLU A 28 -2.03 -12.63 4.76
C GLU A 28 -2.06 -11.88 6.10
N ILE A 29 -0.92 -11.72 6.78
CA ILE A 29 -0.84 -10.98 8.05
C ILE A 29 -1.24 -9.52 7.84
N TRP A 30 -0.62 -8.83 6.88
CA TRP A 30 -0.88 -7.40 6.66
C TRP A 30 -2.29 -7.12 6.14
N ARG A 31 -2.91 -8.02 5.41
CA ARG A 31 -4.30 -7.91 4.94
C ARG A 31 -5.34 -8.37 5.97
N GLY A 32 -4.92 -9.15 6.96
CA GLY A 32 -5.78 -9.62 8.05
C GLY A 32 -5.98 -8.61 9.17
N VAL A 33 -5.17 -7.54 9.22
CA VAL A 33 -5.22 -6.51 10.27
C VAL A 33 -5.79 -5.21 9.70
N PRO A 34 -6.71 -4.51 10.38
CA PRO A 34 -7.20 -3.20 9.94
C PRO A 34 -6.08 -2.15 9.91
N LEU A 35 -6.10 -1.25 8.92
CA LEU A 35 -5.08 -0.19 8.78
C LEU A 35 -4.96 0.67 10.05
N ILE A 36 -6.07 0.99 10.69
CA ILE A 36 -6.07 1.79 11.93
C ILE A 36 -5.24 1.13 13.04
N THR A 37 -5.32 -0.19 13.17
CA THR A 37 -4.52 -0.96 14.15
C THR A 37 -3.04 -0.90 13.80
N VAL A 38 -2.70 -1.03 12.52
CA VAL A 38 -1.32 -0.92 12.02
C VAL A 38 -0.74 0.46 12.32
N LEU A 39 -1.51 1.52 12.09
CA LEU A 39 -1.10 2.90 12.38
C LEU A 39 -0.85 3.10 13.87
N PHE A 40 -1.75 2.61 14.73
CA PHE A 40 -1.58 2.69 16.18
C PHE A 40 -0.34 1.93 16.65
N MET A 41 -0.14 0.70 16.16
CA MET A 41 1.05 -0.09 16.47
C MET A 41 2.34 0.63 16.04
N SER A 42 2.36 1.23 14.85
CA SER A 42 3.52 1.96 14.35
C SER A 42 3.84 3.21 15.18
N ALA A 43 2.81 3.90 15.64
CA ALA A 43 2.97 5.13 16.41
C ALA A 43 3.38 4.89 17.87
N VAL A 44 2.81 3.86 18.52
CA VAL A 44 2.92 3.60 19.96
C VAL A 44 3.87 2.45 20.25
N MET A 45 3.69 1.30 19.60
CA MET A 45 4.47 0.10 19.94
C MET A 45 5.86 0.10 19.29
N PHE A 46 5.99 0.57 18.05
CA PHE A 46 7.27 0.53 17.34
C PHE A 46 8.42 1.22 18.09
N PRO A 47 8.23 2.40 18.73
CA PRO A 47 9.29 3.02 19.53
C PRO A 47 9.80 2.15 20.68
N MET A 48 8.95 1.27 21.23
CA MET A 48 9.33 0.40 22.36
C MET A 48 10.33 -0.69 21.96
N PHE A 49 10.44 -0.98 20.67
CA PHE A 49 11.40 -1.95 20.11
C PHE A 49 12.70 -1.30 19.63
N LEU A 50 12.79 0.03 19.64
CA LEU A 50 14.00 0.72 19.25
C LEU A 50 15.01 0.73 20.42
N PRO A 51 16.32 0.62 20.13
CA PRO A 51 17.35 0.76 21.15
C PRO A 51 17.29 2.14 21.81
N ASP A 52 17.70 2.22 23.08
CA ASP A 52 17.77 3.47 23.84
C ASP A 52 18.62 4.51 23.08
N GLY A 53 18.09 5.72 22.98
CA GLY A 53 18.76 6.83 22.27
C GLY A 53 18.47 6.89 20.76
N THR A 54 17.73 5.92 20.20
CA THR A 54 17.33 5.97 18.80
C THR A 54 15.99 6.69 18.68
N TYR A 55 15.99 7.84 17.98
CA TYR A 55 14.77 8.60 17.70
C TYR A 55 14.36 8.43 16.24
N MET A 56 13.17 7.91 16.01
CA MET A 56 12.56 7.86 14.68
C MET A 56 11.31 8.74 14.68
N ASP A 57 11.26 9.69 13.78
CA ASP A 57 10.12 10.59 13.64
C ASP A 57 8.81 9.84 13.43
N LYS A 58 7.73 10.35 14.03
CA LYS A 58 6.39 9.74 13.95
C LYS A 58 5.91 9.57 12.51
N LEU A 59 6.16 10.58 11.67
CA LEU A 59 5.77 10.56 10.26
C LEU A 59 6.46 9.40 9.52
N MET A 60 7.76 9.21 9.75
CA MET A 60 8.52 8.12 9.12
C MET A 60 7.98 6.75 9.51
N ARG A 61 7.63 6.55 10.78
CA ARG A 61 7.04 5.29 11.26
C ARG A 61 5.72 5.00 10.57
N VAL A 62 4.86 6.01 10.46
CA VAL A 62 3.56 5.90 9.78
C VAL A 62 3.73 5.62 8.29
N ILE A 63 4.64 6.31 7.60
CA ILE A 63 4.93 6.07 6.17
C ILE A 63 5.40 4.63 5.94
N ILE A 64 6.30 4.11 6.78
CA ILE A 64 6.76 2.71 6.68
C ILE A 64 5.59 1.75 6.86
N ALA A 65 4.76 1.96 7.89
CA ALA A 65 3.63 1.10 8.19
C ALA A 65 2.60 1.07 7.04
N ILE A 66 2.21 2.23 6.51
CA ILE A 66 1.32 2.33 5.35
C ILE A 66 1.95 1.69 4.12
N THR A 67 3.26 1.91 3.90
CA THR A 67 3.95 1.33 2.74
C THR A 67 3.92 -0.19 2.77
N LEU A 68 4.14 -0.82 3.92
CA LEU A 68 4.10 -2.28 4.07
C LEU A 68 2.68 -2.82 3.95
N PHE A 69 1.70 -2.12 4.53
CA PHE A 69 0.28 -2.45 4.43
C PHE A 69 -0.19 -2.42 2.97
N GLU A 70 0.02 -1.31 2.28
CA GLU A 70 -0.37 -1.14 0.88
C GLU A 70 0.42 -2.06 -0.07
N ALA A 71 1.65 -2.45 0.27
CA ALA A 71 2.42 -3.41 -0.50
C ALA A 71 1.75 -4.79 -0.53
N ALA A 72 1.09 -5.20 0.54
CA ALA A 72 0.35 -6.46 0.59
C ALA A 72 -0.89 -6.44 -0.32
N TYR A 73 -1.62 -5.34 -0.37
CA TYR A 73 -2.75 -5.16 -1.30
C TYR A 73 -2.28 -5.07 -2.75
N MET A 74 -1.22 -4.31 -3.01
CA MET A 74 -0.60 -4.19 -4.33
C MET A 74 -0.11 -5.55 -4.85
N ALA A 75 0.45 -6.40 -3.96
CA ALA A 75 0.87 -7.75 -4.31
C ALA A 75 -0.28 -8.60 -4.84
N GLU A 76 -1.47 -8.51 -4.22
CA GLU A 76 -2.65 -9.24 -4.68
C GLU A 76 -3.19 -8.72 -6.02
N VAL A 77 -3.18 -7.40 -6.23
CA VAL A 77 -3.56 -6.79 -7.51
C VAL A 77 -2.65 -7.31 -8.62
N ILE A 78 -1.32 -7.26 -8.42
CA ILE A 78 -0.33 -7.75 -9.40
C ILE A 78 -0.47 -9.25 -9.61
N ARG A 79 -0.70 -10.04 -8.54
CA ARG A 79 -0.95 -11.47 -8.63
C ARG A 79 -2.14 -11.77 -9.52
N GLY A 80 -3.23 -11.01 -9.38
CA GLY A 80 -4.41 -11.12 -10.26
C GLY A 80 -4.04 -10.95 -11.74
N GLY A 81 -3.23 -9.95 -12.09
CA GLY A 81 -2.75 -9.75 -13.46
C GLY A 81 -1.86 -10.89 -13.97
N LEU A 82 -0.95 -11.38 -13.11
CA LEU A 82 -0.11 -12.52 -13.46
C LEU A 82 -0.92 -13.82 -13.69
N GLN A 83 -2.06 -13.97 -13.02
CA GLN A 83 -2.95 -15.11 -13.21
C GLN A 83 -3.85 -14.99 -14.44
N ALA A 84 -4.17 -13.75 -14.84
CA ALA A 84 -4.99 -13.49 -16.01
C ALA A 84 -4.26 -13.78 -17.34
N LEU A 85 -2.94 -13.88 -17.34
CA LEU A 85 -2.15 -14.23 -18.51
C LEU A 85 -2.28 -15.70 -18.85
N SER A 86 -2.44 -16.01 -20.14
CA SER A 86 -2.48 -17.38 -20.63
C SER A 86 -1.15 -18.10 -20.40
N ARG A 87 -1.22 -19.41 -20.11
CA ARG A 87 -0.03 -20.25 -19.96
C ARG A 87 0.85 -20.25 -21.21
N GLY A 88 0.24 -20.10 -22.39
CA GLY A 88 0.96 -20.03 -23.66
C GLY A 88 2.02 -18.91 -23.73
N GLN A 89 1.83 -17.79 -23.01
CA GLN A 89 2.86 -16.74 -22.94
C GLN A 89 4.11 -17.21 -22.20
N TYR A 90 3.92 -17.97 -21.12
CA TYR A 90 5.02 -18.56 -20.36
C TYR A 90 5.72 -19.65 -21.17
N ASP A 91 4.97 -20.50 -21.86
CA ASP A 91 5.50 -21.62 -22.64
C ASP A 91 6.25 -21.11 -23.88
N ALA A 92 5.71 -20.10 -24.57
CA ALA A 92 6.38 -19.46 -25.71
C ALA A 92 7.71 -18.82 -25.29
N ALA A 93 7.73 -18.07 -24.19
CA ALA A 93 8.96 -17.47 -23.69
C ALA A 93 10.02 -18.53 -23.30
N LYS A 94 9.60 -19.64 -22.69
CA LYS A 94 10.48 -20.78 -22.37
C LYS A 94 11.03 -21.45 -23.63
N SER A 95 10.19 -21.62 -24.66
CA SER A 95 10.61 -22.21 -25.95
C SER A 95 11.67 -21.37 -26.68
N LEU A 96 11.66 -20.05 -26.42
CA LEU A 96 12.71 -19.12 -26.88
C LEU A 96 13.99 -19.15 -26.01
N GLY A 97 14.07 -20.05 -25.03
CA GLY A 97 15.24 -20.17 -24.15
C GLY A 97 15.36 -19.06 -23.12
N MET A 98 14.27 -18.30 -22.84
CA MET A 98 14.32 -17.24 -21.86
C MET A 98 14.42 -17.79 -20.43
N GLY A 99 15.44 -17.34 -19.69
CA GLY A 99 15.54 -17.59 -18.26
C GLY A 99 14.44 -16.85 -17.48
N TYR A 100 14.20 -17.27 -16.23
CA TYR A 100 13.13 -16.78 -15.38
C TYR A 100 13.01 -15.25 -15.36
N TRP A 101 14.10 -14.54 -15.08
CA TRP A 101 14.09 -13.07 -14.96
C TRP A 101 13.82 -12.37 -16.30
N ARG A 102 14.44 -12.83 -17.40
CA ARG A 102 14.20 -12.27 -18.74
C ARG A 102 12.76 -12.47 -19.17
N MET A 103 12.21 -13.64 -18.97
CA MET A 103 10.81 -13.94 -19.26
C MET A 103 9.87 -13.03 -18.48
N HIS A 104 10.08 -12.90 -17.15
CA HIS A 104 9.20 -12.06 -16.33
C HIS A 104 9.35 -10.58 -16.64
N LEU A 105 10.55 -10.04 -16.75
CA LEU A 105 10.76 -8.60 -16.97
C LEU A 105 10.37 -8.13 -18.37
N LEU A 106 10.61 -8.94 -19.40
CA LEU A 106 10.40 -8.51 -20.79
C LEU A 106 9.04 -8.91 -21.37
N VAL A 107 8.46 -10.02 -20.91
CA VAL A 107 7.23 -10.58 -21.49
C VAL A 107 6.07 -10.55 -20.53
N ILE A 108 6.22 -11.15 -19.35
CA ILE A 108 5.10 -11.44 -18.45
C ILE A 108 4.66 -10.17 -17.67
N LEU A 109 5.59 -9.49 -16.99
CA LEU A 109 5.26 -8.32 -16.17
C LEU A 109 4.67 -7.16 -16.99
N PRO A 110 5.20 -6.78 -18.17
CA PRO A 110 4.61 -5.69 -18.93
C PRO A 110 3.17 -5.97 -19.36
N GLN A 111 2.84 -7.22 -19.67
CA GLN A 111 1.49 -7.64 -20.02
C GLN A 111 0.58 -7.68 -18.79
N ALA A 112 1.04 -8.31 -17.70
CA ALA A 112 0.30 -8.40 -16.45
C ALA A 112 -0.03 -7.01 -15.89
N LEU A 113 0.96 -6.10 -15.87
CA LEU A 113 0.77 -4.74 -15.36
C LEU A 113 -0.27 -3.95 -16.15
N LYS A 114 -0.31 -4.11 -17.49
CA LYS A 114 -1.36 -3.47 -18.30
C LYS A 114 -2.76 -3.90 -17.89
N LEU A 115 -2.95 -5.18 -17.56
CA LEU A 115 -4.25 -5.71 -17.14
C LEU A 115 -4.70 -5.17 -15.77
N VAL A 116 -3.75 -4.83 -14.90
CA VAL A 116 -4.05 -4.40 -13.53
C VAL A 116 -3.94 -2.90 -13.31
N ILE A 117 -3.70 -2.09 -14.36
CA ILE A 117 -3.69 -0.62 -14.25
C ILE A 117 -4.92 -0.09 -13.48
N PRO A 118 -6.18 -0.52 -13.77
CA PRO A 118 -7.34 -0.06 -13.01
C PRO A 118 -7.26 -0.44 -11.53
N GLY A 119 -6.80 -1.65 -11.23
CA GLY A 119 -6.60 -2.12 -9.85
C GLY A 119 -5.51 -1.33 -9.11
N ILE A 120 -4.41 -1.01 -9.80
CA ILE A 120 -3.35 -0.16 -9.24
C ILE A 120 -3.90 1.24 -8.94
N ALA A 121 -4.65 1.83 -9.88
CA ALA A 121 -5.28 3.12 -9.68
C ALA A 121 -6.23 3.11 -8.48
N ASN A 122 -7.07 2.07 -8.35
CA ASN A 122 -7.95 1.90 -7.19
C ASN A 122 -7.18 1.80 -5.87
N THR A 123 -6.04 1.11 -5.84
CA THR A 123 -5.19 1.04 -4.64
C THR A 123 -4.66 2.43 -4.24
N PHE A 124 -4.24 3.24 -5.21
CA PHE A 124 -3.82 4.62 -4.93
C PHE A 124 -4.97 5.52 -4.48
N LEU A 125 -6.16 5.37 -5.06
CA LEU A 125 -7.35 6.11 -4.63
C LEU A 125 -7.77 5.70 -3.20
N ALA A 126 -7.70 4.42 -2.88
CA ALA A 126 -7.95 3.94 -1.51
C ALA A 126 -6.95 4.56 -0.53
N LEU A 127 -5.65 4.60 -0.87
CA LEU A 127 -4.62 5.22 -0.04
C LEU A 127 -4.92 6.70 0.24
N VAL A 128 -5.38 7.47 -0.75
CA VAL A 128 -5.80 8.86 -0.55
C VAL A 128 -6.99 8.95 0.41
N LYS A 129 -7.97 8.05 0.27
CA LYS A 129 -9.16 7.99 1.14
C LYS A 129 -8.85 7.51 2.55
N ASP A 130 -7.76 6.81 2.75
CA ASP A 130 -7.30 6.32 4.06
C ASP A 130 -6.47 7.36 4.82
N THR A 131 -6.04 8.47 4.17
CA THR A 131 -5.27 9.52 4.84
C THR A 131 -5.93 10.10 6.09
N PRO A 132 -7.27 10.27 6.21
CA PRO A 132 -7.89 10.73 7.45
C PRO A 132 -7.62 9.83 8.67
N LEU A 133 -7.29 8.55 8.46
CA LEU A 133 -6.98 7.62 9.56
C LEU A 133 -5.70 8.01 10.32
N ILE A 134 -4.78 8.74 9.70
CA ILE A 134 -3.55 9.19 10.38
C ILE A 134 -3.81 10.19 11.52
N PHE A 135 -5.00 10.79 11.56
CA PHE A 135 -5.43 11.62 12.69
C PHE A 135 -5.42 10.86 14.02
N VAL A 136 -5.74 9.55 14.01
CA VAL A 136 -5.73 8.69 15.20
C VAL A 136 -4.36 8.64 15.87
N VAL A 137 -3.30 8.78 15.09
CA VAL A 137 -1.92 8.83 15.62
C VAL A 137 -1.44 10.26 15.86
N GLY A 138 -2.33 11.24 15.77
CA GLY A 138 -2.04 12.65 16.07
C GLY A 138 -1.20 13.33 14.99
N LEU A 139 -1.31 12.88 13.73
CA LEU A 139 -0.81 13.59 12.56
C LEU A 139 -1.99 14.33 11.92
N LEU A 140 -1.76 15.58 11.56
CA LEU A 140 -2.76 16.42 10.92
C LEU A 140 -2.72 16.20 9.41
N GLU A 141 -3.88 15.93 8.86
CA GLU A 141 -4.16 15.85 7.45
C GLU A 141 -5.29 16.85 7.09
N LEU A 142 -5.85 16.78 5.88
CA LEU A 142 -6.83 17.77 5.41
C LEU A 142 -8.01 17.96 6.37
N ALA A 143 -8.66 16.87 6.80
CA ALA A 143 -9.82 16.96 7.69
C ALA A 143 -9.44 17.43 9.10
N GLY A 144 -8.26 17.00 9.59
CA GLY A 144 -7.69 17.46 10.85
C GLY A 144 -7.31 18.95 10.82
N MET A 145 -6.77 19.43 9.71
CA MET A 145 -6.46 20.86 9.51
C MET A 145 -7.72 21.71 9.48
N ILE A 146 -8.80 21.24 8.86
CA ILE A 146 -10.11 21.92 8.91
C ILE A 146 -10.63 21.94 10.35
N GLY A 147 -10.46 20.83 11.09
CA GLY A 147 -10.80 20.75 12.50
C GLY A 147 -10.09 21.80 13.35
N LEU A 148 -8.82 22.10 13.07
CA LEU A 148 -8.06 23.18 13.71
C LEU A 148 -8.51 24.57 13.21
N ALA A 149 -8.69 24.73 11.90
CA ALA A 149 -9.07 26.02 11.31
C ALA A 149 -10.37 26.55 11.93
N LYS A 150 -11.38 25.71 12.18
CA LYS A 150 -12.66 26.11 12.77
C LYS A 150 -12.54 26.67 14.20
N THR A 151 -11.44 26.41 14.92
CA THR A 151 -11.17 27.00 16.24
C THR A 151 -10.55 28.40 16.16
N ASN A 152 -10.11 28.81 14.97
CA ASN A 152 -9.54 30.15 14.75
C ASN A 152 -10.68 31.18 14.65
N PRO A 153 -10.60 32.31 15.35
CA PRO A 153 -11.65 33.36 15.32
C PRO A 153 -12.01 33.84 13.91
N LYS A 154 -11.06 33.82 12.97
CA LYS A 154 -11.29 34.24 11.57
C LYS A 154 -12.16 33.25 10.77
N TRP A 155 -12.26 32.01 11.22
CA TRP A 155 -12.99 30.92 10.54
C TRP A 155 -14.16 30.40 11.36
N LEU A 156 -14.53 31.11 12.45
CA LEU A 156 -15.70 30.77 13.26
C LEU A 156 -16.97 30.82 12.41
N GLY A 157 -17.70 29.69 12.39
CA GLY A 157 -18.94 29.55 11.61
C GLY A 157 -18.73 28.92 10.21
N MET A 158 -17.50 28.80 9.70
CA MET A 158 -17.22 28.25 8.36
C MET A 158 -16.84 26.76 8.37
N ALA A 159 -17.29 26.02 9.38
CA ALA A 159 -16.98 24.59 9.50
C ALA A 159 -17.61 23.76 8.37
N ILE A 160 -18.82 24.14 7.92
CA ILE A 160 -19.55 23.42 6.88
C ILE A 160 -18.81 23.50 5.55
N GLU A 161 -18.38 24.70 5.17
CA GLU A 161 -17.64 24.95 3.93
C GLU A 161 -16.33 24.15 3.90
N GLY A 162 -15.61 24.13 5.03
CA GLY A 162 -14.37 23.33 5.16
C GLY A 162 -14.62 21.84 4.97
N TYR A 163 -15.64 21.27 5.60
CA TYR A 163 -15.94 19.85 5.46
C TYR A 163 -16.54 19.50 4.11
N VAL A 164 -17.30 20.38 3.48
CA VAL A 164 -17.77 20.21 2.09
C VAL A 164 -16.57 20.17 1.15
N PHE A 165 -15.62 21.08 1.32
CA PHE A 165 -14.38 21.07 0.54
C PHE A 165 -13.61 19.74 0.72
N ALA A 166 -13.40 19.28 1.96
CA ALA A 166 -12.76 17.98 2.20
C ALA A 166 -13.55 16.84 1.56
N GLY A 167 -14.87 16.85 1.68
CA GLY A 167 -15.75 15.87 1.06
C GLY A 167 -15.58 15.80 -0.47
N LEU A 168 -15.46 16.95 -1.12
CA LEU A 168 -15.21 17.01 -2.57
C LEU A 168 -13.83 16.47 -2.93
N VAL A 169 -12.80 16.75 -2.13
CA VAL A 169 -11.44 16.22 -2.37
C VAL A 169 -11.40 14.69 -2.22
N PHE A 170 -12.12 14.13 -1.25
CA PHE A 170 -12.16 12.67 -1.02
C PHE A 170 -13.23 11.95 -1.87
N TRP A 171 -14.04 12.67 -2.63
CA TRP A 171 -15.08 12.09 -3.50
C TRP A 171 -14.49 11.35 -4.72
N VAL A 172 -13.26 11.59 -5.11
CA VAL A 172 -12.61 11.07 -6.33
C VAL A 172 -12.58 9.54 -6.36
#